data_76c6e11f0896d969eded6bdc34454eff
#
_entry.id   76c6e11f0896d969eded6bdc34454eff
#
_cell.length_a   1.000
_cell.length_b   1.000
_cell.length_c   1.000
_cell.angle_alpha   90.00
_cell.angle_beta   90.00
_cell.angle_gamma   90.00
#
_symmetry.space_group_name_H-M   'P 1'
#
loop_
_entity.id
_entity.type
_entity.pdbx_description
1 polymer ?
#
loop_
_entity_poly.entity_id
_entity_poly.type
_entity_poly.pdbx_seq_one_letter_code
_entity_poly.pdbx_strand_id
1 'polypeptide(L)'
;DNSEESLLGMSQALLSAGVTSFLPTALTAPFEELKAICQTTAETAGKEPGAKIQGLFFEGPYFTEIYKGAQNPKYMGNPSIEQLQAWQEAAQGKLIKLALAPEREGVADFIKEATKQGVTIALGHSNATYEEAMAAVEAGASVWVHVYNGMRGFSHREPGMVGAAFDTPETIGELIADGHH
;
A
#
# COMPACT_ATOMS: atom_id res chain seq x y z
N ASP A 1 6.43 16.88 4.18
CA ASP A 1 7.75 16.31 4.38
C ASP A 1 7.67 15.12 5.34
N ASN A 2 8.78 14.44 5.56
CA ASN A 2 8.83 13.21 6.34
C ASN A 2 9.32 13.45 7.80
N SER A 3 9.08 14.64 8.36
CA SER A 3 9.51 14.99 9.71
C SER A 3 8.51 14.57 10.79
N GLU A 4 9.00 14.41 12.02
CA GLU A 4 8.15 14.23 13.21
C GLU A 4 7.12 15.36 13.35
N GLU A 5 7.56 16.61 13.16
CA GLU A 5 6.69 17.80 13.23
C GLU A 5 5.51 17.69 12.25
N SER A 6 5.77 17.27 11.00
CA SER A 6 4.72 17.09 9.99
C SER A 6 3.74 15.98 10.36
N LEU A 7 4.22 14.87 10.92
CA LEU A 7 3.34 13.78 11.38
C LEU A 7 2.47 14.21 12.56
N LEU A 8 3.01 14.96 13.52
CA LEU A 8 2.25 15.51 14.65
C LEU A 8 1.22 16.55 14.19
N GLY A 9 1.61 17.43 13.25
CA GLY A 9 0.68 18.40 12.63
C GLY A 9 -0.47 17.70 11.87
N MET A 10 -0.17 16.66 11.11
CA MET A 10 -1.16 15.84 10.43
C MET A 10 -2.14 15.19 11.42
N SER A 11 -1.63 14.65 12.53
CA SER A 11 -2.44 14.07 13.59
C SER A 11 -3.49 15.05 14.14
N GLN A 12 -3.10 16.30 14.40
CA GLN A 12 -4.02 17.33 14.86
C GLN A 12 -5.06 17.73 13.81
N ALA A 13 -4.61 17.92 12.55
CA ALA A 13 -5.49 18.28 11.44
C ALA A 13 -6.55 17.20 11.19
N LEU A 14 -6.15 15.93 11.19
CA LEU A 14 -7.05 14.78 11.00
C LEU A 14 -8.09 14.69 12.14
N LEU A 15 -7.67 14.90 13.39
CA LEU A 15 -8.61 14.89 14.52
C LEU A 15 -9.65 16.00 14.39
N SER A 16 -9.27 17.20 13.94
CA SER A 16 -10.19 18.31 13.72
C SER A 16 -11.22 18.02 12.62
N ALA A 17 -10.91 17.10 11.68
CA ALA A 17 -11.81 16.60 10.66
C ALA A 17 -12.62 15.35 11.09
N GLY A 18 -12.52 14.94 12.36
CA GLY A 18 -13.24 13.78 12.91
C GLY A 18 -12.54 12.43 12.71
N VAL A 19 -11.32 12.41 12.15
CA VAL A 19 -10.51 11.19 11.99
C VAL A 19 -9.76 10.91 13.28
N THR A 20 -9.97 9.75 13.87
CA THR A 20 -9.38 9.38 15.18
C THR A 20 -8.11 8.53 15.07
N SER A 21 -7.88 7.92 13.92
CA SER A 21 -6.68 7.12 13.63
C SER A 21 -6.35 7.10 12.14
N PHE A 22 -5.08 6.90 11.80
CA PHE A 22 -4.62 6.89 10.41
C PHE A 22 -3.34 6.06 10.23
N LEU A 23 -3.04 5.74 8.99
CA LEU A 23 -1.75 5.23 8.55
C LEU A 23 -1.05 6.34 7.74
N PRO A 24 0.04 6.94 8.22
CA PRO A 24 0.90 7.71 7.34
C PRO A 24 1.25 6.89 6.11
N THR A 25 1.11 7.48 4.93
CA THR A 25 1.27 6.77 3.66
C THR A 25 2.47 7.32 2.91
N ALA A 26 3.44 6.45 2.60
CA ALA A 26 4.57 6.78 1.74
C ALA A 26 4.31 6.30 0.31
N LEU A 27 4.55 7.19 -0.66
CA LEU A 27 4.53 6.86 -2.08
C LEU A 27 5.83 6.19 -2.52
N THR A 28 5.87 5.72 -3.77
CA THR A 28 7.07 5.16 -4.40
C THR A 28 8.25 6.14 -4.33
N ALA A 29 9.29 5.75 -3.61
CA ALA A 29 10.49 6.54 -3.34
C ALA A 29 11.76 5.64 -3.30
N PRO A 30 12.97 6.21 -3.26
CA PRO A 30 14.19 5.45 -3.06
C PRO A 30 14.16 4.61 -1.78
N PHE A 31 14.85 3.46 -1.80
CA PHE A 31 14.91 2.54 -0.66
C PHE A 31 15.29 3.24 0.66
N GLU A 32 16.34 4.08 0.63
CA GLU A 32 16.83 4.79 1.83
C GLU A 32 15.84 5.85 2.34
N GLU A 33 15.09 6.49 1.44
CA GLU A 33 14.05 7.45 1.81
C GLU A 33 12.89 6.71 2.50
N LEU A 34 12.43 5.60 1.94
CA LEU A 34 11.41 4.75 2.58
C LEU A 34 11.86 4.23 3.95
N LYS A 35 13.14 3.86 4.07
CA LYS A 35 13.73 3.45 5.35
C LYS A 35 13.74 4.59 6.38
N ALA A 36 14.08 5.81 5.97
CA ALA A 36 14.02 6.99 6.84
C ALA A 36 12.58 7.29 7.30
N ILE A 37 11.59 7.15 6.39
CA ILE A 37 10.17 7.29 6.73
C ILE A 37 9.75 6.25 7.79
N CYS A 38 10.22 5.01 7.66
CA CYS A 38 9.99 3.96 8.66
C CYS A 38 10.49 4.39 10.04
N GLN A 39 11.72 4.87 10.13
CA GLN A 39 12.34 5.33 11.39
C GLN A 39 11.54 6.48 12.02
N THR A 40 11.28 7.53 11.24
CA THR A 40 10.52 8.69 11.72
C THR A 40 9.13 8.30 12.21
N THR A 41 8.42 7.44 11.47
CA THR A 41 7.08 6.97 11.88
C THR A 41 7.16 6.16 13.18
N ALA A 42 8.14 5.26 13.30
CA ALA A 42 8.32 4.45 14.51
C ALA A 42 8.62 5.30 15.75
N GLU A 43 9.43 6.34 15.58
CA GLU A 43 9.83 7.27 16.65
C GLU A 43 8.69 8.22 17.06
N THR A 44 7.80 8.56 16.12
CA THR A 44 6.68 9.51 16.35
C THR A 44 5.44 8.81 16.92
N ALA A 45 5.20 7.56 16.55
CA ALA A 45 4.02 6.82 16.98
C ALA A 45 3.95 6.72 18.51
N GLY A 46 2.80 7.12 19.06
CA GLY A 46 2.56 7.21 20.51
C GLY A 46 2.76 8.60 21.10
N LYS A 47 3.27 9.57 20.31
CA LYS A 47 3.44 10.97 20.74
C LYS A 47 2.35 11.89 20.16
N GLU A 48 1.45 11.37 19.34
CA GLU A 48 0.45 12.15 18.62
C GLU A 48 -0.52 12.87 19.55
N PRO A 49 -0.72 14.20 19.37
CA PRO A 49 -1.67 14.97 20.16
C PRO A 49 -3.12 14.80 19.68
N GLY A 50 -3.34 14.22 18.51
CA GLY A 50 -4.66 14.08 17.87
C GLY A 50 -4.94 12.65 17.41
N ALA A 51 -5.24 12.48 16.12
CA ALA A 51 -5.47 11.17 15.51
C ALA A 51 -4.25 10.24 15.70
N LYS A 52 -4.49 8.99 16.03
CA LYS A 52 -3.43 8.01 16.37
C LYS A 52 -2.82 7.36 15.12
N ILE A 53 -1.50 7.26 15.10
CA ILE A 53 -0.77 6.47 14.12
C ILE A 53 -0.92 4.99 14.48
N GLN A 54 -1.62 4.22 13.64
CA GLN A 54 -1.84 2.80 13.85
C GLN A 54 -0.73 1.93 13.23
N GLY A 55 0.06 2.51 12.36
CA GLY A 55 1.14 1.88 11.61
C GLY A 55 1.52 2.72 10.41
N LEU A 56 2.28 2.15 9.49
CA LEU A 56 2.74 2.78 8.25
C LEU A 56 2.18 2.01 7.05
N PHE A 57 1.81 2.74 6.00
CA PHE A 57 1.38 2.19 4.73
C PHE A 57 2.35 2.58 3.62
N PHE A 58 2.83 1.63 2.85
CA PHE A 58 3.58 1.87 1.62
C PHE A 58 2.69 1.68 0.40
N GLU A 59 2.36 2.75 -0.28
CA GLU A 59 1.73 2.75 -1.59
C GLU A 59 2.80 2.66 -2.68
N GLY A 60 3.24 1.46 -2.98
CA GLY A 60 4.42 1.10 -3.76
C GLY A 60 5.59 0.62 -2.88
N PRO A 61 6.82 0.48 -3.42
CA PRO A 61 7.29 0.86 -4.76
C PRO A 61 7.11 -0.22 -5.85
N TYR A 62 6.42 -1.29 -5.57
CA TYR A 62 6.32 -2.46 -6.46
C TYR A 62 5.14 -2.38 -7.43
N PHE A 63 4.98 -1.21 -8.07
CA PHE A 63 3.89 -0.91 -9.01
C PHE A 63 4.32 -1.06 -10.47
N THR A 64 3.34 -1.02 -11.38
CA THR A 64 3.56 -1.08 -12.83
C THR A 64 3.49 0.31 -13.43
N GLU A 65 4.46 0.64 -14.28
CA GLU A 65 4.64 1.98 -14.85
C GLU A 65 3.41 2.46 -15.63
N ILE A 66 2.74 1.56 -16.36
CA ILE A 66 1.58 1.91 -17.20
C ILE A 66 0.40 2.48 -16.36
N TYR A 67 0.26 2.08 -15.13
CA TYR A 67 -0.77 2.55 -14.20
C TYR A 67 -0.20 3.31 -12.98
N LYS A 68 0.98 3.88 -13.14
CA LYS A 68 1.72 4.55 -12.05
C LYS A 68 0.98 5.73 -11.42
N GLY A 69 0.05 6.38 -12.13
CA GLY A 69 -0.56 7.61 -11.65
C GLY A 69 0.49 8.69 -11.35
N ALA A 70 0.48 9.21 -10.14
CA ALA A 70 1.45 10.19 -9.66
C ALA A 70 2.79 9.59 -9.16
N GLN A 71 2.89 8.26 -9.12
CA GLN A 71 4.06 7.55 -8.61
C GLN A 71 5.29 7.74 -9.52
N ASN A 72 6.50 7.79 -8.95
CA ASN A 72 7.73 7.96 -9.71
C ASN A 72 8.25 6.63 -10.25
N PRO A 73 8.19 6.37 -11.58
CA PRO A 73 8.56 5.08 -12.16
C PRO A 73 10.04 4.73 -11.99
N LYS A 74 10.91 5.72 -11.76
CA LYS A 74 12.35 5.51 -11.56
C LYS A 74 12.66 4.56 -10.38
N TYR A 75 11.77 4.50 -9.39
CA TYR A 75 11.96 3.73 -8.17
C TYR A 75 11.06 2.50 -8.07
N MET A 76 10.32 2.20 -9.14
CA MET A 76 9.54 0.98 -9.23
C MET A 76 10.44 -0.23 -9.50
N GLY A 77 10.07 -1.37 -8.92
CA GLY A 77 10.83 -2.61 -9.07
C GLY A 77 10.02 -3.84 -8.75
N ASN A 78 10.67 -4.99 -8.78
CA ASN A 78 10.08 -6.24 -8.31
C ASN A 78 10.18 -6.33 -6.77
N PRO A 79 9.23 -7.01 -6.11
CA PRO A 79 9.26 -7.17 -4.67
C PRO A 79 10.54 -7.85 -4.17
N SER A 80 11.04 -7.38 -3.02
CA SER A 80 12.21 -7.95 -2.34
C SER A 80 11.94 -8.14 -0.85
N ILE A 81 12.14 -9.36 -0.39
CA ILE A 81 12.00 -9.73 1.04
C ILE A 81 13.08 -9.05 1.87
N GLU A 82 14.29 -8.91 1.34
CA GLU A 82 15.40 -8.24 2.03
C GLU A 82 15.08 -6.76 2.25
N GLN A 83 14.46 -6.08 1.27
CA GLN A 83 14.00 -4.71 1.44
C GLN A 83 12.90 -4.61 2.50
N LEU A 84 11.91 -5.51 2.45
CA LEU A 84 10.83 -5.55 3.44
C LEU A 84 11.39 -5.74 4.86
N GLN A 85 12.31 -6.67 5.05
CA GLN A 85 12.94 -6.92 6.35
C GLN A 85 13.66 -5.68 6.90
N ALA A 86 14.43 -4.99 6.03
CA ALA A 86 15.13 -3.77 6.42
C ALA A 86 14.16 -2.61 6.77
N TRP A 87 13.04 -2.49 6.06
CA TRP A 87 11.99 -1.52 6.39
C TRP A 87 11.25 -1.89 7.67
N GLN A 88 10.93 -3.17 7.88
CA GLN A 88 10.30 -3.62 9.12
C GLN A 88 11.17 -3.41 10.35
N GLU A 89 12.48 -3.67 10.23
CA GLU A 89 13.44 -3.36 11.30
C GLU A 89 13.43 -1.86 11.62
N ALA A 90 13.55 -1.00 10.59
CA ALA A 90 13.53 0.44 10.74
C ALA A 90 12.19 0.97 11.29
N ALA A 91 11.08 0.38 10.87
CA ALA A 91 9.73 0.70 11.34
C ALA A 91 9.39 0.10 12.71
N GLN A 92 10.26 -0.69 13.31
CA GLN A 92 9.99 -1.44 14.55
C GLN A 92 8.68 -2.26 14.48
N GLY A 93 8.47 -2.90 13.33
CA GLY A 93 7.25 -3.68 13.05
C GLY A 93 6.01 -2.85 12.70
N LYS A 94 6.12 -1.54 12.53
CA LYS A 94 4.97 -0.66 12.26
C LYS A 94 4.60 -0.53 10.77
N LEU A 95 5.37 -1.09 9.84
CA LEU A 95 4.95 -1.21 8.44
C LEU A 95 3.89 -2.33 8.36
N ILE A 96 2.61 -1.97 8.42
CA ILE A 96 1.51 -2.93 8.51
C ILE A 96 0.71 -3.11 7.24
N LYS A 97 0.94 -2.25 6.23
CA LYS A 97 0.27 -2.34 4.93
C LYS A 97 1.25 -1.97 3.81
N LEU A 98 1.20 -2.72 2.71
CA LEU A 98 1.98 -2.46 1.51
C LEU A 98 1.13 -2.77 0.27
N ALA A 99 1.06 -1.82 -0.67
CA ALA A 99 0.38 -2.00 -1.94
C ALA A 99 1.39 -2.33 -3.06
N LEU A 100 1.01 -3.27 -3.92
CA LEU A 100 1.83 -3.73 -5.04
C LEU A 100 0.99 -4.13 -6.25
N ALA A 101 1.66 -4.31 -7.39
CA ALA A 101 1.06 -4.78 -8.63
C ALA A 101 1.23 -6.32 -8.75
N PRO A 102 0.13 -7.08 -8.92
CA PRO A 102 0.16 -8.55 -8.94
C PRO A 102 1.02 -9.17 -10.03
N GLU A 103 1.19 -8.48 -11.16
CA GLU A 103 1.94 -8.96 -12.32
C GLU A 103 3.47 -8.84 -12.16
N ARG A 104 3.96 -8.32 -11.02
CA ARG A 104 5.41 -8.24 -10.78
C ARG A 104 6.01 -9.62 -10.54
N GLU A 105 7.22 -9.81 -11.05
CA GLU A 105 7.96 -11.05 -10.85
C GLU A 105 8.23 -11.31 -9.36
N GLY A 106 8.02 -12.55 -8.90
CA GLY A 106 8.24 -12.97 -7.51
C GLY A 106 7.15 -12.53 -6.53
N VAL A 107 6.07 -11.91 -7.01
CA VAL A 107 5.03 -11.32 -6.14
C VAL A 107 4.34 -12.34 -5.25
N ALA A 108 4.03 -13.55 -5.73
CA ALA A 108 3.30 -14.53 -4.95
C ALA A 108 4.08 -15.00 -3.71
N ASP A 109 5.38 -15.25 -3.85
CA ASP A 109 6.23 -15.64 -2.73
C ASP A 109 6.47 -14.48 -1.76
N PHE A 110 6.61 -13.26 -2.30
CA PHE A 110 6.67 -12.05 -1.49
C PHE A 110 5.41 -11.86 -0.64
N ILE A 111 4.20 -12.00 -1.22
CA ILE A 111 2.93 -11.88 -0.50
C ILE A 111 2.86 -12.88 0.64
N LYS A 112 3.17 -14.16 0.39
CA LYS A 112 3.17 -15.20 1.41
C LYS A 112 4.10 -14.88 2.58
N GLU A 113 5.28 -14.34 2.29
CA GLU A 113 6.26 -14.00 3.33
C GLU A 113 5.87 -12.73 4.09
N ALA A 114 5.42 -11.69 3.38
CA ALA A 114 4.99 -10.43 3.99
C ALA A 114 3.78 -10.63 4.92
N THR A 115 2.81 -11.45 4.51
CA THR A 115 1.63 -11.77 5.33
C THR A 115 1.97 -12.56 6.59
N LYS A 116 2.96 -13.46 6.55
CA LYS A 116 3.49 -14.13 7.75
C LYS A 116 4.10 -13.13 8.74
N GLN A 117 4.66 -12.04 8.24
CA GLN A 117 5.22 -10.95 9.06
C GLN A 117 4.15 -9.97 9.56
N GLY A 118 2.87 -10.22 9.29
CA GLY A 118 1.76 -9.38 9.71
C GLY A 118 1.52 -8.16 8.82
N VAL A 119 2.09 -8.12 7.60
CA VAL A 119 1.86 -7.04 6.64
C VAL A 119 0.63 -7.37 5.80
N THR A 120 -0.37 -6.49 5.84
CA THR A 120 -1.52 -6.54 4.93
C THR A 120 -1.08 -6.16 3.53
N ILE A 121 -1.27 -7.06 2.57
CA ILE A 121 -0.95 -6.77 1.17
C ILE A 121 -2.19 -6.26 0.46
N ALA A 122 -2.04 -5.10 -0.18
CA ALA A 122 -3.04 -4.45 -1.02
C ALA A 122 -2.61 -4.49 -2.49
N LEU A 123 -3.58 -4.50 -3.39
CA LEU A 123 -3.38 -4.60 -4.84
C LEU A 123 -3.82 -3.30 -5.51
N GLY A 124 -2.99 -2.74 -6.40
CA GLY A 124 -3.29 -1.53 -7.15
C GLY A 124 -2.13 -1.06 -8.04
N HIS A 125 -2.32 0.04 -8.75
CA HIS A 125 -1.36 0.59 -9.72
C HIS A 125 -0.80 -0.47 -10.66
N SER A 126 -1.70 -1.21 -11.31
CA SER A 126 -1.42 -2.49 -11.94
C SER A 126 -2.15 -2.67 -13.27
N ASN A 127 -1.46 -3.31 -14.20
CA ASN A 127 -2.03 -3.79 -15.45
C ASN A 127 -2.36 -5.30 -15.40
N ALA A 128 -2.47 -5.88 -14.22
CA ALA A 128 -2.70 -7.31 -14.06
C ALA A 128 -3.97 -7.79 -14.78
N THR A 129 -3.90 -9.01 -15.27
CA THR A 129 -5.07 -9.77 -15.71
C THR A 129 -5.88 -10.21 -14.49
N TYR A 130 -7.07 -10.74 -14.76
CA TYR A 130 -7.90 -11.33 -13.71
C TYR A 130 -7.17 -12.49 -13.00
N GLU A 131 -6.51 -13.36 -13.76
CA GLU A 131 -5.80 -14.53 -13.26
C GLU A 131 -4.59 -14.14 -12.39
N GLU A 132 -3.82 -13.14 -12.78
CA GLU A 132 -2.71 -12.61 -11.99
C GLU A 132 -3.19 -12.00 -10.68
N ALA A 133 -4.30 -11.28 -10.72
CA ALA A 133 -4.91 -10.69 -9.52
C ALA A 133 -5.45 -11.77 -8.57
N MET A 134 -6.13 -12.79 -9.10
CA MET A 134 -6.62 -13.93 -8.31
C MET A 134 -5.48 -14.72 -7.68
N ALA A 135 -4.38 -14.95 -8.41
CA ALA A 135 -3.20 -15.62 -7.86
C ALA A 135 -2.58 -14.83 -6.68
N ALA A 136 -2.61 -13.51 -6.73
CA ALA A 136 -2.16 -12.67 -5.62
C ALA A 136 -3.09 -12.78 -4.39
N VAL A 137 -4.40 -12.85 -4.60
CA VAL A 137 -5.37 -13.11 -3.51
C VAL A 137 -5.14 -14.49 -2.90
N GLU A 138 -4.98 -15.53 -3.71
CA GLU A 138 -4.65 -16.89 -3.24
C GLU A 138 -3.33 -16.93 -2.46
N ALA A 139 -2.37 -16.07 -2.80
CA ALA A 139 -1.12 -15.94 -2.07
C ALA A 139 -1.27 -15.21 -0.72
N GLY A 140 -2.39 -14.49 -0.49
CA GLY A 140 -2.70 -13.83 0.77
C GLY A 140 -2.95 -12.32 0.69
N ALA A 141 -3.01 -11.72 -0.50
CA ALA A 141 -3.45 -10.32 -0.65
C ALA A 141 -4.93 -10.21 -0.29
N SER A 142 -5.31 -9.15 0.44
CA SER A 142 -6.66 -9.04 1.02
C SER A 142 -7.32 -7.66 0.87
N VAL A 143 -6.64 -6.72 0.22
CA VAL A 143 -7.14 -5.35 0.02
C VAL A 143 -6.95 -4.92 -1.44
N TRP A 144 -7.88 -4.13 -1.96
CA TRP A 144 -7.78 -3.46 -3.25
C TRP A 144 -7.75 -1.96 -3.00
N VAL A 145 -6.65 -1.27 -3.33
CA VAL A 145 -6.57 0.18 -3.13
C VAL A 145 -7.39 0.90 -4.20
N HIS A 146 -8.17 1.91 -3.80
CA HIS A 146 -8.94 2.80 -4.69
C HIS A 146 -9.47 2.10 -5.96
N VAL A 147 -10.28 1.05 -5.77
CA VAL A 147 -10.87 0.23 -6.85
C VAL A 147 -11.35 1.10 -8.02
N TYR A 148 -11.10 0.68 -9.24
CA TYR A 148 -11.20 1.38 -10.54
C TYR A 148 -10.03 2.32 -10.87
N ASN A 149 -9.37 2.91 -9.90
CA ASN A 149 -8.34 3.92 -10.14
C ASN A 149 -6.95 3.27 -10.24
N GLY A 150 -6.17 3.68 -11.22
CA GLY A 150 -4.82 3.10 -11.43
C GLY A 150 -4.84 1.59 -11.69
N MET A 151 -5.86 1.08 -12.35
CA MET A 151 -6.05 -0.34 -12.64
C MET A 151 -6.42 -0.56 -14.10
N ARG A 152 -6.11 -1.76 -14.63
CA ARG A 152 -6.65 -2.19 -15.91
C ARG A 152 -8.18 -2.10 -15.90
N GLY A 153 -8.75 -1.49 -16.93
CA GLY A 153 -10.20 -1.27 -17.03
C GLY A 153 -11.01 -2.58 -17.08
N PHE A 154 -12.21 -2.55 -16.53
CA PHE A 154 -13.15 -3.67 -16.57
C PHE A 154 -13.73 -3.83 -17.98
N SER A 155 -13.66 -5.03 -18.52
CA SER A 155 -14.24 -5.39 -19.81
C SER A 155 -14.87 -6.78 -19.74
N HIS A 156 -15.90 -7.03 -20.55
CA HIS A 156 -16.61 -8.32 -20.56
C HIS A 156 -15.76 -9.52 -20.97
N ARG A 157 -14.61 -9.30 -21.61
CA ARG A 157 -13.65 -10.36 -22.00
C ARG A 157 -12.37 -10.33 -21.19
N GLU A 158 -12.10 -9.22 -20.53
CA GLU A 158 -10.91 -8.95 -19.75
C GLU A 158 -11.33 -8.23 -18.47
N PRO A 159 -11.85 -8.95 -17.46
CA PRO A 159 -12.38 -8.32 -16.27
C PRO A 159 -11.30 -7.64 -15.40
N GLY A 160 -10.04 -8.04 -15.56
CA GLY A 160 -8.89 -7.42 -14.91
C GLY A 160 -9.00 -7.40 -13.39
N MET A 161 -8.29 -6.46 -12.78
CA MET A 161 -8.29 -6.30 -11.33
C MET A 161 -9.65 -5.93 -10.75
N VAL A 162 -10.41 -5.11 -11.46
CA VAL A 162 -11.75 -4.70 -11.01
C VAL A 162 -12.68 -5.91 -10.94
N GLY A 163 -12.64 -6.78 -11.97
CA GLY A 163 -13.41 -8.03 -11.96
C GLY A 163 -13.00 -8.98 -10.84
N ALA A 164 -11.70 -9.12 -10.61
CA ALA A 164 -11.18 -9.93 -9.50
C ALA A 164 -11.63 -9.37 -8.13
N ALA A 165 -11.62 -8.05 -7.96
CA ALA A 165 -12.08 -7.41 -6.72
C ALA A 165 -13.57 -7.69 -6.43
N PHE A 166 -14.43 -7.73 -7.46
CA PHE A 166 -15.84 -8.08 -7.28
C PHE A 166 -16.09 -9.57 -7.05
N ASP A 167 -15.17 -10.42 -7.50
CA ASP A 167 -15.31 -11.89 -7.40
C ASP A 167 -14.67 -12.46 -6.12
N THR A 168 -14.09 -11.62 -5.29
CA THR A 168 -13.42 -11.98 -4.03
C THR A 168 -14.08 -11.30 -2.82
N PRO A 169 -15.28 -11.73 -2.41
CA PRO A 169 -16.07 -11.10 -1.35
C PRO A 169 -15.40 -11.15 0.03
N GLU A 170 -14.39 -11.98 0.21
CA GLU A 170 -13.56 -12.05 1.42
C GLU A 170 -12.51 -10.94 1.53
N THR A 171 -12.29 -10.19 0.45
CA THR A 171 -11.34 -9.07 0.41
C THR A 171 -12.01 -7.72 0.66
N ILE A 172 -11.24 -6.68 0.86
CA ILE A 172 -11.70 -5.32 1.13
C ILE A 172 -11.37 -4.40 -0.05
N GLY A 173 -12.38 -3.80 -0.66
CA GLY A 173 -12.21 -2.74 -1.66
C GLY A 173 -12.19 -1.36 -1.01
N GLU A 174 -11.12 -0.59 -1.22
CA GLU A 174 -11.07 0.83 -0.85
C GLU A 174 -11.62 1.68 -1.99
N LEU A 175 -12.34 2.73 -1.67
CA LEU A 175 -12.91 3.67 -2.64
C LEU A 175 -12.44 5.09 -2.36
N ILE A 176 -12.29 5.89 -3.41
CA ILE A 176 -12.13 7.33 -3.30
C ILE A 176 -13.54 7.94 -3.23
N ALA A 177 -13.98 8.29 -2.01
CA ALA A 177 -15.36 8.72 -1.75
C ALA A 177 -15.55 10.25 -1.88
N ASP A 178 -15.01 10.85 -2.96
CA ASP A 178 -15.05 12.29 -3.20
C ASP A 178 -16.18 12.74 -4.15
N GLY A 179 -16.98 11.82 -4.66
CA GLY A 179 -18.09 12.06 -5.60
C GLY A 179 -17.66 12.25 -7.04
N HIS A 180 -16.39 12.01 -7.38
CA HIS A 180 -15.84 12.16 -8.74
C HIS A 180 -15.19 10.87 -9.25
N HIS A 181 -14.59 10.09 -8.39
CA HIS A 181 -13.94 8.80 -8.74
C HIS A 181 -14.88 7.62 -8.63
#